data_fa1ded77b532e2640fe5ed60f01ab769
#
_entry.id   fa1ded77b532e2640fe5ed60f01ab769
#
_cell.length_a   1.000
_cell.length_b   1.000
_cell.length_c   1.000
_cell.angle_alpha   90.00
_cell.angle_beta   90.00
_cell.angle_gamma   90.00
#
_symmetry.space_group_name_H-M   'P 1'
#
loop_
_entity.id
_entity.type
_entity.pdbx_description
1 polymer ?
#
loop_
_entity_poly.entity_id
_entity_poly.type
_entity_poly.pdbx_seq_one_letter_code
_entity_poly.pdbx_strand_id
1 'polypeptide(L)'
;MASAKAGPTVAANVDPATAKVAVGGYVCHAAPITFNADRPVTTLTVRNSGDRPIQVGSHFHFFEVNRALEFDRAAAFGQHLNIPASTAMRFEPGDARDVELVPYAGKRAVYGFNNLVDGPTAGSDATSAKSKAVALAAQRGFRSSTSKS
;
A
#
# COMPACT_ATOMS: atom_id res chain seq x y z
N MET A 1 1.56 20.44 -2.80
CA MET A 1 1.41 19.82 -4.13
C MET A 1 2.34 18.62 -4.21
N ALA A 2 1.81 17.42 -4.09
CA ALA A 2 2.61 16.22 -4.24
C ALA A 2 2.79 15.93 -5.75
N SER A 3 4.01 16.03 -6.24
CA SER A 3 4.39 15.65 -7.60
C SER A 3 4.34 14.12 -7.72
N ALA A 4 3.41 13.60 -8.50
CA ALA A 4 3.37 12.19 -8.83
C ALA A 4 4.63 11.82 -9.62
N LYS A 5 5.52 11.03 -9.02
CA LYS A 5 6.68 10.48 -9.70
C LYS A 5 6.19 9.46 -10.73
N ALA A 6 6.32 9.81 -12.00
CA ALA A 6 6.05 8.89 -13.10
C ALA A 6 6.97 7.66 -12.99
N GLY A 7 6.39 6.48 -12.98
CA GLY A 7 7.13 5.23 -13.16
C GLY A 7 7.75 5.13 -14.57
N PRO A 8 8.61 4.13 -14.82
CA PRO A 8 9.36 4.04 -16.08
C PRO A 8 8.44 3.98 -17.28
N THR A 9 8.59 4.96 -18.16
CA THR A 9 7.86 5.07 -19.41
C THR A 9 8.45 4.08 -20.42
N VAL A 10 7.74 3.03 -20.73
CA VAL A 10 8.03 2.24 -21.95
C VAL A 10 7.20 2.84 -23.07
N ALA A 11 7.81 3.70 -23.85
CA ALA A 11 7.21 4.25 -25.04
C ALA A 11 7.37 3.27 -26.21
N ALA A 12 6.29 2.61 -26.60
CA ALA A 12 6.12 2.12 -27.95
C ALA A 12 4.99 2.94 -28.58
N ASN A 13 5.34 3.91 -29.38
CA ASN A 13 4.41 4.71 -30.16
C ASN A 13 3.84 3.82 -31.30
N VAL A 14 2.77 3.09 -31.00
CA VAL A 14 2.00 2.36 -32.00
C VAL A 14 0.58 2.92 -31.98
N ASP A 15 0.13 3.46 -33.08
CA ASP A 15 -1.25 3.88 -33.28
C ASP A 15 -2.19 2.69 -33.01
N PRO A 16 -3.06 2.76 -31.99
CA PRO A 16 -3.94 1.66 -31.63
C PRO A 16 -4.91 1.25 -32.77
N ALA A 17 -5.16 2.12 -33.74
CA ALA A 17 -6.03 1.83 -34.90
C ALA A 17 -5.36 0.96 -35.96
N THR A 18 -4.03 0.86 -35.99
CA THR A 18 -3.27 0.19 -37.06
C THR A 18 -2.36 -0.95 -36.57
N ALA A 19 -2.22 -1.14 -35.27
CA ALA A 19 -1.35 -2.14 -34.71
C ALA A 19 -1.91 -3.56 -34.90
N LYS A 20 -1.23 -4.39 -35.68
CA LYS A 20 -1.44 -5.85 -35.69
C LYS A 20 -0.78 -6.41 -34.43
N VAL A 21 -1.59 -6.67 -33.40
CA VAL A 21 -1.13 -7.29 -32.18
C VAL A 21 -1.37 -8.79 -32.23
N ALA A 22 -0.34 -9.59 -31.93
CA ALA A 22 -0.48 -11.04 -31.84
C ALA A 22 -1.48 -11.44 -30.76
N VAL A 23 -2.07 -12.64 -30.87
CA VAL A 23 -2.94 -13.19 -29.83
C VAL A 23 -2.17 -13.21 -28.48
N GLY A 24 -2.75 -12.62 -27.42
CA GLY A 24 -2.10 -12.47 -26.11
C GLY A 24 -1.19 -11.23 -25.98
N GLY A 25 -1.07 -10.43 -27.04
CA GLY A 25 -0.34 -9.17 -26.98
C GLY A 25 -1.14 -8.03 -26.33
N TYR A 26 -0.48 -6.91 -26.08
CA TYR A 26 -1.07 -5.74 -25.43
C TYR A 26 -1.23 -4.58 -26.43
N VAL A 27 -2.37 -3.90 -26.34
CA VAL A 27 -2.58 -2.58 -26.96
C VAL A 27 -2.55 -1.56 -25.84
N CYS A 28 -1.48 -0.77 -25.77
CA CYS A 28 -1.29 0.19 -24.70
C CYS A 28 -1.67 1.59 -25.18
N HIS A 29 -2.35 2.35 -24.33
CA HIS A 29 -2.59 3.77 -24.55
C HIS A 29 -1.26 4.55 -24.48
N ALA A 30 -1.07 5.53 -25.37
CA ALA A 30 0.19 6.28 -25.44
C ALA A 30 0.41 7.25 -24.27
N ALA A 31 -0.66 7.73 -23.64
CA ALA A 31 -0.58 8.65 -22.51
C ALA A 31 -0.43 7.90 -21.18
N PRO A 32 0.32 8.46 -20.21
CA PRO A 32 0.38 7.90 -18.88
C PRO A 32 -0.99 7.93 -18.20
N ILE A 33 -1.26 6.90 -17.40
CA ILE A 33 -2.49 6.81 -16.62
C ILE A 33 -2.21 7.38 -15.23
N THR A 34 -2.96 8.40 -14.83
CA THR A 34 -2.94 8.94 -13.48
C THR A 34 -3.85 8.08 -12.59
N PHE A 35 -3.35 7.65 -11.45
CA PHE A 35 -4.12 6.87 -10.48
C PHE A 35 -4.03 7.50 -9.08
N ASN A 36 -5.06 7.30 -8.27
CA ASN A 36 -5.17 7.79 -6.89
C ASN A 36 -5.08 9.33 -6.72
N ALA A 37 -5.32 10.11 -7.78
CA ALA A 37 -5.15 11.57 -7.76
C ALA A 37 -6.06 12.28 -6.73
N ASP A 38 -7.26 11.76 -6.51
CA ASP A 38 -8.27 12.35 -5.62
C ASP A 38 -8.31 11.71 -4.22
N ARG A 39 -7.33 10.89 -3.88
CA ARG A 39 -7.28 10.22 -2.58
C ARG A 39 -6.32 10.93 -1.64
N PRO A 40 -6.67 11.03 -0.34
CA PRO A 40 -5.74 11.55 0.66
C PRO A 40 -4.52 10.64 0.77
N VAL A 41 -3.34 11.23 0.79
CA VAL A 41 -2.06 10.52 0.92
C VAL A 41 -1.56 10.66 2.35
N THR A 42 -1.22 9.54 2.97
CA THR A 42 -0.56 9.50 4.27
C THR A 42 0.89 9.08 4.07
N THR A 43 1.82 9.89 4.54
CA THR A 43 3.27 9.55 4.50
C THR A 43 3.70 9.02 5.85
N LEU A 44 4.35 7.86 5.86
CA LEU A 44 4.88 7.22 7.05
C LEU A 44 6.33 6.80 6.83
N THR A 45 7.15 6.95 7.87
CA THR A 45 8.48 6.36 7.90
C THR A 45 8.39 4.92 8.37
N VAL A 46 8.89 3.98 7.57
CA VAL A 46 8.87 2.54 7.83
C VAL A 46 10.30 2.05 7.97
N ARG A 47 10.59 1.36 9.07
CA ARG A 47 11.89 0.75 9.33
C ARG A 47 11.78 -0.77 9.35
N ASN A 48 12.68 -1.45 8.65
CA ASN A 48 12.84 -2.89 8.81
C ASN A 48 13.76 -3.15 10.01
N SER A 49 13.18 -3.58 11.12
CA SER A 49 13.90 -3.90 12.35
C SER A 49 14.29 -5.39 12.46
N GLY A 50 14.04 -6.15 11.40
CA GLY A 50 14.43 -7.56 11.29
C GLY A 50 15.82 -7.74 10.68
N ASP A 51 16.18 -9.00 10.47
CA ASP A 51 17.46 -9.44 9.91
C ASP A 51 17.36 -9.88 8.44
N ARG A 52 16.17 -9.79 7.85
CA ARG A 52 15.90 -10.23 6.47
C ARG A 52 15.18 -9.15 5.68
N PRO A 53 15.39 -9.10 4.35
CA PRO A 53 14.61 -8.24 3.48
C PRO A 53 13.12 -8.61 3.53
N ILE A 54 12.27 -7.59 3.51
CA ILE A 54 10.81 -7.74 3.49
C ILE A 54 10.28 -7.04 2.27
N GLN A 55 9.43 -7.73 1.51
CA GLN A 55 8.77 -7.19 0.34
C GLN A 55 7.27 -7.07 0.58
N VAL A 56 6.70 -5.91 0.26
CA VAL A 56 5.28 -5.61 0.44
C VAL A 56 4.65 -5.29 -0.90
N GLY A 57 3.64 -6.05 -1.28
CA GLY A 57 2.88 -5.80 -2.51
C GLY A 57 2.03 -4.53 -2.43
N SER A 58 1.74 -3.94 -3.58
CA SER A 58 1.03 -2.66 -3.72
C SER A 58 -0.29 -2.60 -2.95
N HIS A 59 -1.09 -3.66 -2.98
CA HIS A 59 -2.44 -3.69 -2.42
C HIS A 59 -2.57 -4.48 -1.12
N PHE A 60 -1.45 -4.86 -0.51
CA PHE A 60 -1.47 -5.46 0.82
C PHE A 60 -1.94 -4.44 1.85
N HIS A 61 -2.80 -4.85 2.79
CA HIS A 61 -3.24 -3.99 3.89
C HIS A 61 -2.03 -3.59 4.75
N PHE A 62 -1.58 -2.35 4.63
CA PHE A 62 -0.28 -1.93 5.18
C PHE A 62 -0.22 -2.04 6.70
N PHE A 63 -1.34 -1.86 7.38
CA PHE A 63 -1.46 -2.11 8.82
C PHE A 63 -1.01 -3.52 9.23
N GLU A 64 -1.25 -4.53 8.39
CA GLU A 64 -1.01 -5.94 8.68
C GLU A 64 0.30 -6.49 8.11
N VAL A 65 1.17 -5.65 7.55
CA VAL A 65 2.46 -6.11 7.02
C VAL A 65 3.33 -6.74 8.10
N ASN A 66 4.35 -7.46 7.66
CA ASN A 66 5.27 -8.22 8.51
C ASN A 66 5.56 -7.51 9.85
N ARG A 67 5.50 -8.27 10.93
CA ARG A 67 5.70 -7.78 12.31
C ARG A 67 7.03 -7.08 12.56
N ALA A 68 8.06 -7.38 11.75
CA ALA A 68 9.39 -6.77 11.86
C ALA A 68 9.47 -5.37 11.22
N LEU A 69 8.49 -4.96 10.44
CA LEU A 69 8.37 -3.59 9.99
C LEU A 69 7.79 -2.71 11.10
N GLU A 70 8.51 -1.67 11.45
CA GLU A 70 8.18 -0.72 12.50
C GLU A 70 7.76 0.62 11.91
N PHE A 71 6.55 1.06 12.21
CA PHE A 71 5.96 2.32 11.77
C PHE A 71 4.70 2.59 12.59
N ASP A 72 4.06 3.75 12.41
CA ASP A 72 2.76 4.03 13.02
C ASP A 72 1.66 3.19 12.37
N ARG A 73 1.43 1.99 12.91
CA ARG A 73 0.40 1.08 12.37
C ARG A 73 -0.99 1.65 12.46
N ALA A 74 -1.31 2.39 13.51
CA ALA A 74 -2.63 2.98 13.67
C ALA A 74 -2.93 3.99 12.55
N ALA A 75 -1.94 4.75 12.11
CA ALA A 75 -2.07 5.67 10.97
C ALA A 75 -2.23 4.94 9.63
N ALA A 76 -1.68 3.74 9.50
CA ALA A 76 -1.78 2.92 8.28
C ALA A 76 -3.08 2.10 8.16
N PHE A 77 -3.97 2.17 9.14
CA PHE A 77 -5.20 1.38 9.15
C PHE A 77 -6.10 1.71 7.95
N GLY A 78 -6.51 0.68 7.23
CA GLY A 78 -7.37 0.82 6.05
C GLY A 78 -6.70 1.37 4.81
N GLN A 79 -5.37 1.32 4.75
CA GLN A 79 -4.57 1.90 3.65
C GLN A 79 -3.64 0.86 3.02
N HIS A 80 -3.28 1.12 1.78
CA HIS A 80 -2.30 0.36 1.02
C HIS A 80 -1.26 1.30 0.38
N LEU A 81 -0.16 0.75 -0.13
CA LEU A 81 0.88 1.53 -0.80
C LEU A 81 0.34 2.29 -2.02
N ASN A 82 0.76 3.55 -2.16
CA ASN A 82 0.47 4.37 -3.33
C ASN A 82 1.47 4.09 -4.47
N ILE A 83 1.49 2.87 -4.93
CA ILE A 83 2.32 2.40 -6.04
C ILE A 83 1.45 1.65 -7.06
N PRO A 84 1.90 1.50 -8.31
CA PRO A 84 1.13 0.79 -9.33
C PRO A 84 0.78 -0.64 -8.91
N ALA A 85 -0.40 -1.10 -9.32
CA ALA A 85 -0.82 -2.49 -9.14
C ALA A 85 0.23 -3.46 -9.70
N SER A 86 0.35 -4.63 -9.11
CA SER A 86 1.34 -5.66 -9.45
C SER A 86 2.80 -5.28 -9.19
N THR A 87 3.06 -4.17 -8.53
CA THR A 87 4.39 -3.78 -8.06
C THR A 87 4.53 -4.02 -6.55
N ALA A 88 5.74 -3.97 -6.05
CA ALA A 88 6.04 -4.16 -4.64
C ALA A 88 7.17 -3.25 -4.18
N MET A 89 7.22 -2.97 -2.90
CA MET A 89 8.30 -2.23 -2.26
C MET A 89 9.11 -3.17 -1.36
N ARG A 90 10.43 -3.10 -1.48
CA ARG A 90 11.37 -3.91 -0.69
C ARG A 90 12.04 -3.05 0.38
N PHE A 91 12.10 -3.60 1.59
CA PHE A 91 12.75 -3.00 2.75
C PHE A 91 13.92 -3.87 3.16
N GLU A 92 15.15 -3.36 3.06
CA GLU A 92 16.34 -4.05 3.51
C GLU A 92 16.49 -4.00 5.05
N PRO A 93 17.16 -4.97 5.68
CA PRO A 93 17.39 -4.96 7.12
C PRO A 93 18.06 -3.66 7.59
N GLY A 94 17.47 -3.02 8.59
CA GLY A 94 17.97 -1.79 9.18
C GLY A 94 17.59 -0.51 8.44
N ASP A 95 17.11 -0.60 7.19
CA ASP A 95 16.70 0.56 6.41
C ASP A 95 15.45 1.21 6.98
N ALA A 96 15.43 2.55 6.93
CA ALA A 96 14.24 3.36 7.16
C ALA A 96 13.90 4.13 5.87
N ARG A 97 12.64 4.08 5.45
CA ARG A 97 12.16 4.72 4.22
C ARG A 97 10.80 5.35 4.45
N ASP A 98 10.57 6.48 3.80
CA ASP A 98 9.25 7.07 3.73
C ASP A 98 8.42 6.38 2.65
N VAL A 99 7.19 6.08 2.99
CA VAL A 99 6.21 5.47 2.09
C VAL A 99 4.96 6.33 2.04
N GLU A 100 4.31 6.34 0.89
CA GLU A 100 3.01 6.95 0.72
C GLU A 100 1.92 5.89 0.72
N LEU A 101 0.89 6.10 1.51
CA LEU A 101 -0.27 5.24 1.63
C LEU A 101 -1.53 5.98 1.19
N VAL A 102 -2.46 5.23 0.60
CA VAL A 102 -3.80 5.71 0.24
C VAL A 102 -4.86 4.76 0.79
N PRO A 103 -6.04 5.27 1.18
CA PRO A 103 -7.11 4.43 1.69
C PRO A 103 -7.65 3.52 0.58
N TYR A 104 -8.14 2.34 0.98
CA TYR A 104 -8.89 1.48 0.07
C TYR A 104 -10.13 2.19 -0.45
N ALA A 105 -10.51 1.87 -1.68
CA ALA A 105 -11.76 2.29 -2.29
C ALA A 105 -12.85 1.20 -2.19
N GLY A 106 -13.96 1.42 -2.86
CA GLY A 106 -15.06 0.46 -2.91
C GLY A 106 -15.72 0.26 -1.55
N LYS A 107 -15.91 -0.97 -1.15
CA LYS A 107 -16.57 -1.34 0.12
C LYS A 107 -15.74 -0.99 1.36
N ARG A 108 -14.48 -0.64 1.20
CA ARG A 108 -13.54 -0.31 2.30
C ARG A 108 -13.56 -1.35 3.41
N ALA A 109 -13.42 -2.61 3.03
CA ALA A 109 -13.33 -3.73 3.94
C ALA A 109 -12.14 -4.61 3.54
N VAL A 110 -11.46 -5.18 4.51
CA VAL A 110 -10.30 -6.05 4.32
C VAL A 110 -10.56 -7.39 5.00
N TYR A 111 -10.19 -8.47 4.33
CA TYR A 111 -10.36 -9.83 4.82
C TYR A 111 -9.12 -10.66 4.54
N GLY A 112 -8.77 -11.53 5.47
CA GLY A 112 -7.57 -12.35 5.40
C GLY A 112 -6.34 -11.61 5.86
N PHE A 113 -5.32 -11.48 5.01
CA PHE A 113 -4.00 -10.94 5.36
C PHE A 113 -3.41 -11.67 6.59
N ASN A 114 -3.13 -10.97 7.66
CA ASN A 114 -2.69 -11.56 8.92
C ASN A 114 -3.81 -11.68 9.97
N ASN A 115 -5.05 -11.59 9.54
CA ASN A 115 -6.27 -11.73 10.38
C ASN A 115 -6.28 -10.78 11.59
N LEU A 116 -5.86 -9.55 11.39
CA LEU A 116 -5.90 -8.52 12.42
C LEU A 116 -7.19 -7.70 12.38
N VAL A 117 -7.86 -7.63 11.23
CA VAL A 117 -9.05 -6.80 11.03
C VAL A 117 -10.26 -7.63 10.63
N ASP A 118 -10.20 -8.35 9.50
CA ASP A 118 -11.30 -9.12 8.93
C ASP A 118 -12.65 -8.38 8.95
N GLY A 119 -12.68 -7.18 8.38
CA GLY A 119 -13.89 -6.37 8.43
C GLY A 119 -13.73 -4.96 7.86
N PRO A 120 -14.64 -4.06 8.22
CA PRO A 120 -14.69 -2.71 7.69
C PRO A 120 -13.50 -1.87 8.16
N THR A 121 -12.99 -1.03 7.26
CA THR A 121 -11.91 -0.06 7.55
C THR A 121 -12.39 1.39 7.47
N ALA A 122 -13.69 1.60 7.21
CA ALA A 122 -14.33 2.90 7.16
C ALA A 122 -15.78 2.80 7.64
N GLY A 123 -16.40 3.94 7.95
CA GLY A 123 -17.77 4.02 8.46
C GLY A 123 -17.84 4.03 9.99
N SER A 124 -19.05 3.89 10.53
CA SER A 124 -19.32 3.95 11.97
C SER A 124 -18.55 2.92 12.80
N ASP A 125 -18.34 1.75 12.24
CA ASP A 125 -17.73 0.61 12.94
C ASP A 125 -16.19 0.61 12.84
N ALA A 126 -15.63 1.47 11.98
CA ALA A 126 -14.20 1.51 11.72
C ALA A 126 -13.36 1.88 12.96
N THR A 127 -13.86 2.78 13.81
CA THR A 127 -13.15 3.20 15.03
C THR A 127 -13.01 2.03 16.01
N SER A 128 -14.09 1.29 16.21
CA SER A 128 -14.08 0.08 17.06
C SER A 128 -13.19 -1.01 16.47
N ALA A 129 -13.30 -1.26 15.16
CA ALA A 129 -12.46 -2.21 14.44
C ALA A 129 -10.98 -1.85 14.54
N LYS A 130 -10.63 -0.58 14.36
CA LYS A 130 -9.26 -0.08 14.49
C LYS A 130 -8.70 -0.31 15.89
N SER A 131 -9.45 0.04 16.92
CA SER A 131 -9.01 -0.13 18.32
C SER A 131 -8.75 -1.60 18.66
N LYS A 132 -9.64 -2.50 18.23
CA LYS A 132 -9.46 -3.94 18.40
C LYS A 132 -8.24 -4.47 17.63
N ALA A 133 -8.07 -4.02 16.38
CA ALA A 133 -6.96 -4.44 15.54
C ALA A 133 -5.61 -3.98 16.10
N VAL A 134 -5.52 -2.75 16.59
CA VAL A 134 -4.30 -2.22 17.22
C VAL A 134 -3.94 -3.03 18.48
N ALA A 135 -4.91 -3.34 19.33
CA ALA A 135 -4.69 -4.16 20.52
C ALA A 135 -4.23 -5.57 20.15
N LEU A 136 -4.86 -6.19 19.14
CA LEU A 136 -4.50 -7.52 18.66
C LEU A 136 -3.11 -7.54 18.01
N ALA A 137 -2.74 -6.52 17.25
CA ALA A 137 -1.42 -6.37 16.66
C ALA A 137 -0.33 -6.30 17.73
N ALA A 138 -0.55 -5.51 18.78
CA ALA A 138 0.37 -5.41 19.92
C ALA A 138 0.51 -6.77 20.63
N GLN A 139 -0.61 -7.45 20.88
CA GLN A 139 -0.61 -8.78 21.51
C GLN A 139 0.15 -9.84 20.70
N ARG A 140 0.07 -9.76 19.36
CA ARG A 140 0.76 -10.69 18.45
C ARG A 140 2.19 -10.27 18.10
N GLY A 141 2.73 -9.21 18.71
CA GLY A 141 4.11 -8.77 18.53
C GLY A 141 4.38 -8.01 17.23
N PHE A 142 3.37 -7.41 16.62
CA PHE A 142 3.55 -6.49 15.49
C PHE A 142 4.12 -5.17 16.00
N ARG A 143 5.31 -4.82 15.54
CA ARG A 143 6.00 -3.60 15.98
C ARG A 143 5.28 -2.35 15.48
N SER A 144 5.15 -1.37 16.35
CA SER A 144 4.57 -0.06 16.03
C SER A 144 5.38 1.02 16.70
N SER A 145 5.80 2.02 15.93
CA SER A 145 6.30 3.26 16.48
C SER A 145 5.10 4.11 16.86
N THR A 146 4.98 4.44 18.14
CA THR A 146 4.00 5.45 18.56
C THR A 146 4.57 6.81 18.17
N SER A 147 3.90 7.53 17.27
CA SER A 147 4.24 8.92 17.07
C SER A 147 3.96 9.64 18.40
N LYS A 148 5.01 10.10 19.08
CA LYS A 148 4.83 11.07 20.16
C LYS A 148 4.27 12.34 19.51
N SER A 149 3.00 12.62 19.81
CA SER A 149 2.39 13.93 19.58
C SER A 149 3.17 15.01 20.31
#